data_710824526c83ea839d57d3cf81edb880
#
_entry.id   710824526c83ea839d57d3cf81edb880
#
_cell.length_a   1.000
_cell.length_b   1.000
_cell.length_c   1.000
_cell.angle_alpha   90.00
_cell.angle_beta   90.00
_cell.angle_gamma   90.00
#
_symmetry.space_group_name_H-M   'P 1'
#
loop_
_entity.id
_entity.type
_entity.pdbx_description
1 polymer ?
#
loop_
_entity_poly.entity_id
_entity_poly.type
_entity_poly.pdbx_seq_one_letter_code
_entity_poly.pdbx_strand_id
1 'polypeptide(L)'
;MKKCVAIILTIAILAGVLCGCESISLVVATNTDIAKPGTTNVTLTEVDISQFPDAYEHDVYSWPTFGLGIEIPIPTWSNRGYIWVDEADGYRCEVGYTTSENFNDYKQAVRDAGFTLNYKNASDAYYAENEEGVGILIVYSDYWYEMEISVGRNEYLEELREYVG
;
A
#
# COMPACT_ATOMS: atom_id res chain seq x y z
N MET A 1 10.89 55.47 29.75
CA MET A 1 11.25 54.34 30.59
C MET A 1 10.19 53.29 30.42
N LYS A 2 10.44 52.29 29.58
CA LYS A 2 9.56 51.12 29.39
C LYS A 2 10.38 49.88 29.69
N LYS A 3 9.99 49.17 30.76
CA LYS A 3 10.67 47.97 31.24
C LYS A 3 10.24 46.78 30.37
N CYS A 4 11.19 46.16 29.67
CA CYS A 4 11.02 44.86 29.03
C CYS A 4 11.04 43.80 30.12
N VAL A 5 9.94 43.07 30.26
CA VAL A 5 9.86 41.85 31.08
C VAL A 5 10.23 40.69 30.18
N ALA A 6 11.43 40.14 30.41
CA ALA A 6 11.84 38.90 29.79
C ALA A 6 11.23 37.72 30.56
N ILE A 7 10.37 36.97 29.91
CA ILE A 7 9.86 35.71 30.45
C ILE A 7 10.87 34.62 30.11
N ILE A 8 11.66 34.24 31.12
CA ILE A 8 12.56 33.09 31.03
C ILE A 8 11.70 31.85 31.30
N LEU A 9 11.44 31.08 30.25
CA LEU A 9 10.80 29.76 30.35
C LEU A 9 11.86 28.76 30.80
N THR A 10 11.90 28.46 32.09
CA THR A 10 12.80 27.46 32.66
C THR A 10 12.20 26.07 32.41
N ILE A 11 12.74 25.36 31.45
CA ILE A 11 12.43 23.95 31.28
C ILE A 11 13.25 23.17 32.30
N ALA A 12 12.59 22.71 33.34
CA ALA A 12 13.16 21.81 34.33
C ALA A 12 13.29 20.42 33.67
N ILE A 13 14.52 20.06 33.30
CA ILE A 13 14.84 18.67 32.93
C ILE A 13 14.99 17.91 34.25
N LEU A 14 13.96 17.17 34.65
CA LEU A 14 14.06 16.20 35.72
C LEU A 14 14.72 14.94 35.15
N ALA A 15 16.02 14.79 35.43
CA ALA A 15 16.72 13.54 35.24
C ALA A 15 16.24 12.55 36.30
N GLY A 16 15.27 11.70 35.97
CA GLY A 16 14.86 10.55 36.74
C GLY A 16 15.65 9.34 36.28
N VAL A 17 16.59 8.93 37.11
CA VAL A 17 17.40 7.73 36.95
C VAL A 17 16.58 6.53 37.41
N LEU A 18 16.60 5.45 36.60
CA LEU A 18 16.40 4.04 36.91
C LEU A 18 14.97 3.56 37.23
N CYS A 19 14.37 2.92 36.27
CA CYS A 19 13.94 1.52 36.37
C CYS A 19 13.61 1.03 34.96
N GLY A 20 14.08 -0.17 34.59
CA GLY A 20 13.83 -0.77 33.30
C GLY A 20 12.33 -0.80 32.99
N CYS A 21 11.93 0.10 32.13
CA CYS A 21 10.68 0.05 31.41
C CYS A 21 11.08 -0.12 29.96
N GLU A 22 10.72 -1.27 29.42
CA GLU A 22 10.62 -1.49 28.00
C GLU A 22 10.03 -0.24 27.35
N SER A 23 10.74 0.30 26.40
CA SER A 23 10.27 1.39 25.58
C SER A 23 9.00 0.89 24.90
N ILE A 24 7.85 1.21 25.46
CA ILE A 24 6.61 1.16 24.71
C ILE A 24 6.79 2.23 23.65
N SER A 25 7.31 1.83 22.50
CA SER A 25 7.14 2.60 21.28
C SER A 25 5.65 2.74 21.10
N LEU A 26 5.15 3.90 21.45
CA LEU A 26 3.83 4.32 21.02
C LEU A 26 3.96 4.41 19.50
N VAL A 27 3.71 3.31 18.82
CA VAL A 27 3.44 3.28 17.40
C VAL A 27 2.15 4.08 17.27
N VAL A 28 2.29 5.38 17.08
CA VAL A 28 1.23 6.15 16.46
C VAL A 28 1.07 5.45 15.10
N ALA A 29 0.07 4.61 15.00
CA ALA A 29 -0.39 4.09 13.74
C ALA A 29 -0.81 5.32 12.91
N THR A 30 0.15 5.92 12.23
CA THR A 30 -0.15 6.68 11.04
C THR A 30 -0.61 5.63 10.06
N ASN A 31 -1.89 5.61 9.81
CA ASN A 31 -2.61 4.69 8.95
C ASN A 31 -2.11 4.90 7.51
N THR A 32 -0.93 4.41 7.19
CA THR A 32 -0.41 4.34 5.82
C THR A 32 -0.09 2.88 5.54
N ASP A 33 -1.16 2.10 5.42
CA ASP A 33 -1.09 0.70 4.98
C ASP A 33 -0.66 0.59 3.51
N ILE A 34 -0.06 1.67 2.97
CA ILE A 34 0.40 1.75 1.59
C ILE A 34 1.76 2.47 1.56
N ALA A 35 2.80 1.75 1.14
CA ALA A 35 4.11 2.33 0.93
C ALA A 35 4.21 2.97 -0.48
N LYS A 36 5.03 4.01 -0.59
CA LYS A 36 5.23 4.72 -1.86
C LYS A 36 5.98 3.85 -2.87
N PRO A 37 5.77 4.09 -4.19
CA PRO A 37 6.57 3.49 -5.23
C PRO A 37 8.08 3.66 -4.98
N GLY A 38 8.87 2.66 -5.33
CA GLY A 38 10.33 2.70 -5.14
C GLY A 38 10.83 2.42 -3.72
N THR A 39 9.96 2.12 -2.76
CA THR A 39 10.37 1.73 -1.41
C THR A 39 10.96 0.32 -1.41
N THR A 40 12.23 0.16 -1.04
CA THR A 40 12.95 -1.13 -1.14
C THR A 40 12.93 -1.99 0.13
N ASN A 41 12.58 -1.42 1.27
CA ASN A 41 12.51 -2.12 2.56
C ASN A 41 11.10 -2.03 3.12
N VAL A 42 10.16 -2.70 2.46
CA VAL A 42 8.76 -2.73 2.86
C VAL A 42 8.54 -3.90 3.82
N THR A 43 7.94 -3.61 4.96
CA THR A 43 7.44 -4.63 5.86
C THR A 43 5.94 -4.76 5.65
N LEU A 44 5.50 -5.94 5.23
CA LEU A 44 4.08 -6.26 5.12
C LEU A 44 3.53 -6.62 6.50
N THR A 45 2.29 -6.23 6.76
CA THR A 45 1.61 -6.49 8.03
C THR A 45 1.19 -7.96 8.12
N GLU A 46 1.48 -8.61 9.23
CA GLU A 46 0.93 -9.92 9.53
C GLU A 46 -0.57 -9.81 9.83
N VAL A 47 -1.38 -10.54 9.07
CA VAL A 47 -2.83 -10.47 9.18
C VAL A 47 -3.34 -11.39 10.27
N ASP A 48 -4.25 -10.88 11.10
CA ASP A 48 -5.09 -11.71 11.96
C ASP A 48 -6.22 -12.35 11.14
N ILE A 49 -5.96 -13.56 10.64
CA ILE A 49 -6.89 -14.30 9.79
C ILE A 49 -8.22 -14.63 10.46
N SER A 50 -8.28 -14.60 11.81
CA SER A 50 -9.51 -14.86 12.55
C SER A 50 -10.61 -13.81 12.27
N GLN A 51 -10.24 -12.65 11.76
CA GLN A 51 -11.17 -11.58 11.36
C GLN A 51 -11.85 -11.87 10.01
N PHE A 52 -11.38 -12.87 9.27
CA PHE A 52 -11.84 -13.21 7.92
C PHE A 52 -12.24 -14.69 7.83
N PRO A 53 -13.25 -15.15 8.59
CA PRO A 53 -13.56 -16.57 8.75
C PRO A 53 -13.98 -17.27 7.45
N ASP A 54 -14.48 -16.50 6.48
CA ASP A 54 -14.97 -17.02 5.20
C ASP A 54 -13.97 -16.79 4.05
N ALA A 55 -12.82 -16.15 4.33
CA ALA A 55 -11.82 -15.89 3.31
C ALA A 55 -11.08 -17.18 2.91
N TYR A 56 -10.66 -17.22 1.64
CA TYR A 56 -9.73 -18.25 1.17
C TYR A 56 -8.39 -18.11 1.90
N GLU A 57 -7.74 -19.23 2.20
CA GLU A 57 -6.42 -19.21 2.83
C GLU A 57 -5.34 -18.84 1.81
N HIS A 58 -4.69 -17.71 2.05
CA HIS A 58 -3.60 -17.21 1.22
C HIS A 58 -2.25 -17.54 1.82
N ASP A 59 -1.27 -17.83 0.96
CA ASP A 59 0.12 -18.05 1.37
C ASP A 59 0.78 -16.76 1.86
N VAL A 60 1.85 -16.92 2.64
CA VAL A 60 2.72 -15.79 3.02
C VAL A 60 3.59 -15.42 1.83
N TYR A 61 3.60 -14.16 1.45
CA TYR A 61 4.42 -13.64 0.36
C TYR A 61 5.26 -12.43 0.79
N SER A 62 6.20 -12.04 -0.06
CA SER A 62 6.99 -10.82 0.09
C SER A 62 6.85 -9.97 -1.15
N TRP A 63 6.72 -8.66 -0.97
CA TRP A 63 6.67 -7.74 -2.10
C TRP A 63 7.99 -7.74 -2.87
N PRO A 64 7.97 -7.71 -4.21
CA PRO A 64 9.20 -7.72 -5.01
C PRO A 64 10.03 -6.46 -4.77
N THR A 65 11.35 -6.60 -4.97
CA THR A 65 12.31 -5.50 -4.82
C THR A 65 12.84 -4.99 -6.17
N PHE A 66 12.28 -5.46 -7.27
CA PHE A 66 12.63 -5.08 -8.64
C PHE A 66 11.40 -5.19 -9.56
N GLY A 67 11.56 -4.81 -10.84
CA GLY A 67 10.49 -4.88 -11.84
C GLY A 67 9.37 -3.87 -11.63
N LEU A 68 8.25 -4.08 -12.29
CA LEU A 68 7.09 -3.17 -12.23
C LEU A 68 6.43 -3.12 -10.85
N GLY A 69 6.59 -4.15 -10.03
CA GLY A 69 6.02 -4.18 -8.68
C GLY A 69 6.55 -3.08 -7.76
N ILE A 70 7.76 -2.54 -8.00
CA ILE A 70 8.27 -1.42 -7.20
C ILE A 70 7.87 -0.05 -7.75
N GLU A 71 7.32 0.02 -8.94
CA GLU A 71 6.92 1.26 -9.60
C GLU A 71 5.50 1.72 -9.22
N ILE A 72 4.78 0.89 -8.50
CA ILE A 72 3.42 1.13 -8.02
C ILE A 72 3.39 1.30 -6.49
N PRO A 73 2.35 1.90 -5.92
CA PRO A 73 2.14 1.88 -4.48
C PRO A 73 2.10 0.45 -3.95
N ILE A 74 2.70 0.23 -2.78
CA ILE A 74 2.84 -1.10 -2.21
C ILE A 74 1.81 -1.27 -1.10
N PRO A 75 0.84 -2.20 -1.24
CA PRO A 75 -0.12 -2.49 -0.19
C PRO A 75 0.59 -3.18 0.98
N THR A 76 0.59 -2.57 2.16
CA THR A 76 1.32 -3.10 3.33
C THR A 76 0.43 -3.71 4.39
N TRP A 77 -0.90 -3.68 4.22
CA TRP A 77 -1.86 -4.21 5.21
C TRP A 77 -1.88 -5.73 5.29
N SER A 78 -1.31 -6.45 4.32
CA SER A 78 -1.31 -7.91 4.32
C SER A 78 0.02 -8.48 3.83
N ASN A 79 0.54 -9.47 4.54
CA ASN A 79 1.64 -10.33 4.08
C ASN A 79 1.13 -11.63 3.46
N ARG A 80 -0.16 -11.71 3.14
CA ARG A 80 -0.83 -12.87 2.57
C ARG A 80 -1.27 -12.57 1.15
N GLY A 81 -0.96 -13.47 0.23
CA GLY A 81 -1.30 -13.31 -1.19
C GLY A 81 -0.46 -14.19 -2.09
N TYR A 82 -0.40 -13.85 -3.37
CA TYR A 82 0.32 -14.61 -4.37
C TYR A 82 0.86 -13.70 -5.48
N ILE A 83 2.02 -14.05 -6.07
CA ILE A 83 2.57 -13.38 -7.25
C ILE A 83 2.54 -14.37 -8.41
N TRP A 84 1.82 -14.03 -9.48
CA TRP A 84 1.74 -14.87 -10.69
C TRP A 84 2.75 -14.47 -11.76
N VAL A 85 3.00 -13.16 -11.89
CA VAL A 85 3.90 -12.61 -12.90
C VAL A 85 4.82 -11.59 -12.23
N ASP A 86 6.11 -11.71 -12.46
CA ASP A 86 7.15 -10.77 -12.03
C ASP A 86 8.21 -10.72 -13.12
N GLU A 87 7.87 -10.01 -14.20
CA GLU A 87 8.65 -9.87 -15.42
C GLU A 87 8.97 -8.40 -15.69
N ALA A 88 9.84 -8.14 -16.67
CA ALA A 88 10.28 -6.77 -16.97
C ALA A 88 9.13 -5.86 -17.42
N ASP A 89 8.16 -6.40 -18.16
CA ASP A 89 7.05 -5.65 -18.76
C ASP A 89 5.68 -5.99 -18.16
N GLY A 90 5.63 -6.93 -17.22
CA GLY A 90 4.40 -7.37 -16.57
C GLY A 90 4.59 -7.73 -15.11
N TYR A 91 3.65 -7.31 -14.28
CA TYR A 91 3.56 -7.71 -12.88
C TYR A 91 2.11 -8.01 -12.53
N ARG A 92 1.86 -9.12 -11.85
CA ARG A 92 0.52 -9.50 -11.40
C ARG A 92 0.60 -10.18 -10.06
N CYS A 93 -0.16 -9.70 -9.11
CA CYS A 93 -0.27 -10.29 -7.79
C CYS A 93 -1.69 -10.24 -7.26
N GLU A 94 -1.91 -11.02 -6.22
CA GLU A 94 -3.09 -10.99 -5.37
C GLU A 94 -2.69 -10.60 -3.96
N VAL A 95 -3.45 -9.72 -3.36
CA VAL A 95 -3.31 -9.30 -1.96
C VAL A 95 -4.53 -9.81 -1.20
N GLY A 96 -4.34 -10.84 -0.41
CA GLY A 96 -5.39 -11.44 0.40
C GLY A 96 -5.73 -10.59 1.62
N TYR A 97 -6.90 -10.88 2.20
CA TYR A 97 -7.45 -10.19 3.38
C TYR A 97 -7.57 -8.67 3.17
N THR A 98 -7.95 -8.29 1.96
CA THR A 98 -8.21 -6.91 1.58
C THR A 98 -9.66 -6.55 1.91
N THR A 99 -9.87 -5.43 2.57
CA THR A 99 -11.20 -4.85 2.82
C THR A 99 -11.58 -3.86 1.72
N SER A 100 -12.86 -3.49 1.64
CA SER A 100 -13.31 -2.43 0.74
C SER A 100 -12.68 -1.07 1.04
N GLU A 101 -12.31 -0.81 2.29
CA GLU A 101 -11.57 0.39 2.70
C GLU A 101 -10.15 0.37 2.13
N ASN A 102 -9.40 -0.74 2.34
CA ASN A 102 -8.08 -0.93 1.75
C ASN A 102 -8.08 -0.74 0.24
N PHE A 103 -9.07 -1.31 -0.46
CA PHE A 103 -9.21 -1.15 -1.91
C PHE A 103 -9.43 0.30 -2.33
N ASN A 104 -10.28 1.05 -1.62
CA ASN A 104 -10.54 2.45 -1.92
C ASN A 104 -9.32 3.34 -1.65
N ASP A 105 -8.62 3.11 -0.55
CA ASP A 105 -7.38 3.81 -0.20
C ASP A 105 -6.28 3.51 -1.22
N TYR A 106 -6.18 2.26 -1.67
CA TYR A 106 -5.23 1.87 -2.69
C TYR A 106 -5.52 2.52 -4.04
N LYS A 107 -6.78 2.59 -4.47
CA LYS A 107 -7.17 3.37 -5.67
C LYS A 107 -6.72 4.83 -5.58
N GLN A 108 -6.86 5.44 -4.40
CA GLN A 108 -6.42 6.81 -4.23
C GLN A 108 -4.88 6.92 -4.30
N ALA A 109 -4.15 6.01 -3.66
CA ALA A 109 -2.69 5.99 -3.72
C ALA A 109 -2.16 5.79 -5.15
N VAL A 110 -2.81 4.94 -5.95
CA VAL A 110 -2.50 4.74 -7.36
C VAL A 110 -2.70 6.02 -8.18
N ARG A 111 -3.79 6.76 -7.93
CA ARG A 111 -4.00 8.08 -8.56
C ARG A 111 -2.92 9.08 -8.17
N ASP A 112 -2.59 9.13 -6.88
CA ASP A 112 -1.57 10.04 -6.33
C ASP A 112 -0.16 9.70 -6.86
N ALA A 113 0.07 8.44 -7.28
CA ALA A 113 1.27 7.98 -7.97
C ALA A 113 1.29 8.30 -9.47
N GLY A 114 0.26 8.98 -9.99
CA GLY A 114 0.23 9.48 -11.37
C GLY A 114 -0.52 8.59 -12.37
N PHE A 115 -1.18 7.53 -11.93
CA PHE A 115 -2.03 6.69 -12.79
C PHE A 115 -3.41 7.34 -12.97
N THR A 116 -3.50 8.28 -13.90
CA THR A 116 -4.70 9.11 -14.10
C THR A 116 -5.15 9.20 -15.57
N LEU A 117 -4.36 8.68 -16.53
CA LEU A 117 -4.70 8.69 -17.93
C LEU A 117 -5.58 7.50 -18.31
N ASN A 118 -6.44 7.66 -19.29
CA ASN A 118 -7.31 6.60 -19.86
C ASN A 118 -8.08 5.78 -18.79
N TYR A 119 -8.38 6.40 -17.64
CA TYR A 119 -8.91 5.69 -16.50
C TYR A 119 -10.35 5.20 -16.70
N LYS A 120 -10.63 4.04 -16.13
CA LYS A 120 -11.98 3.47 -15.93
C LYS A 120 -12.14 3.14 -14.45
N ASN A 121 -13.29 3.46 -13.89
CA ASN A 121 -13.53 3.29 -12.46
C ASN A 121 -14.92 2.66 -12.24
N ALA A 122 -14.93 1.48 -11.65
CA ALA A 122 -16.12 0.76 -11.22
C ALA A 122 -16.12 0.63 -9.68
N SER A 123 -17.15 0.01 -9.13
CA SER A 123 -17.27 -0.23 -7.68
C SER A 123 -16.17 -1.14 -7.15
N ASP A 124 -15.77 -2.11 -7.97
CA ASP A 124 -14.90 -3.23 -7.67
C ASP A 124 -13.66 -3.31 -8.57
N ALA A 125 -13.49 -2.34 -9.48
CA ALA A 125 -12.33 -2.29 -10.36
C ALA A 125 -11.87 -0.85 -10.65
N TYR A 126 -10.59 -0.69 -10.88
CA TYR A 126 -9.97 0.54 -11.35
C TYR A 126 -8.87 0.23 -12.35
N TYR A 127 -8.91 0.89 -13.50
CA TYR A 127 -7.85 0.88 -14.49
C TYR A 127 -7.35 2.29 -14.73
N ALA A 128 -6.07 2.48 -14.90
CA ALA A 128 -5.48 3.73 -15.37
C ALA A 128 -4.08 3.52 -15.93
N GLU A 129 -3.60 4.52 -16.65
CA GLU A 129 -2.25 4.60 -17.18
C GLU A 129 -1.54 5.83 -16.59
N ASN A 130 -0.20 5.79 -16.55
CA ASN A 130 0.64 6.94 -16.23
C ASN A 130 1.29 7.54 -17.48
N GLU A 131 1.98 8.67 -17.33
CA GLU A 131 2.67 9.36 -18.43
C GLU A 131 3.86 8.57 -19.01
N GLU A 132 4.37 7.58 -18.29
CA GLU A 132 5.48 6.73 -18.71
C GLU A 132 5.03 5.51 -19.53
N GLY A 133 3.74 5.36 -19.79
CA GLY A 133 3.16 4.25 -20.55
C GLY A 133 3.07 2.97 -19.76
N VAL A 134 2.91 3.05 -18.45
CA VAL A 134 2.58 1.93 -17.58
C VAL A 134 1.08 1.96 -17.31
N GLY A 135 0.41 0.82 -17.46
CA GLY A 135 -0.98 0.64 -17.06
C GLY A 135 -1.09 -0.17 -15.78
N ILE A 136 -2.11 0.11 -14.99
CA ILE A 136 -2.49 -0.64 -13.80
C ILE A 136 -3.98 -0.98 -13.85
N LEU A 137 -4.30 -2.23 -13.55
CA LEU A 137 -5.65 -2.71 -13.31
C LEU A 137 -5.71 -3.26 -11.89
N ILE A 138 -6.69 -2.83 -11.15
CA ILE A 138 -6.99 -3.30 -9.81
C ILE A 138 -8.39 -3.86 -9.80
N VAL A 139 -8.57 -5.09 -9.34
CA VAL A 139 -9.87 -5.73 -9.19
C VAL A 139 -10.03 -6.20 -7.76
N TYR A 140 -11.18 -5.94 -7.15
CA TYR A 140 -11.49 -6.30 -5.77
C TYR A 140 -12.65 -7.27 -5.71
N SER A 141 -12.53 -8.26 -4.84
CA SER A 141 -13.60 -9.19 -4.50
C SER A 141 -13.90 -9.14 -3.01
N ASP A 142 -15.09 -8.66 -2.63
CA ASP A 142 -15.56 -8.66 -1.25
C ASP A 142 -15.95 -10.06 -0.76
N TYR A 143 -16.26 -10.96 -1.69
CA TYR A 143 -16.58 -12.35 -1.37
C TYR A 143 -15.34 -13.15 -0.93
N TRP A 144 -14.18 -12.90 -1.58
CA TRP A 144 -12.92 -13.58 -1.26
C TRP A 144 -12.00 -12.76 -0.36
N TYR A 145 -12.35 -11.49 -0.07
CA TYR A 145 -11.47 -10.53 0.62
C TYR A 145 -10.11 -10.40 -0.05
N GLU A 146 -10.10 -10.27 -1.35
CA GLU A 146 -8.87 -10.20 -2.13
C GLU A 146 -8.87 -9.03 -3.11
N MET A 147 -7.67 -8.55 -3.42
CA MET A 147 -7.44 -7.54 -4.43
C MET A 147 -6.38 -8.04 -5.40
N GLU A 148 -6.75 -8.17 -6.66
CA GLU A 148 -5.80 -8.44 -7.73
C GLU A 148 -5.22 -7.12 -8.24
N ILE A 149 -3.91 -7.08 -8.45
CA ILE A 149 -3.19 -5.98 -9.05
C ILE A 149 -2.45 -6.52 -10.26
N SER A 150 -2.76 -5.97 -11.44
CA SER A 150 -2.07 -6.25 -12.68
C SER A 150 -1.45 -4.97 -13.22
N VAL A 151 -0.15 -5.01 -13.54
CA VAL A 151 0.60 -3.87 -14.06
C VAL A 151 1.28 -4.28 -15.35
N GLY A 152 1.24 -3.43 -16.36
CA GLY A 152 1.80 -3.80 -17.66
C GLY A 152 2.37 -2.62 -18.44
N ARG A 153 3.40 -2.94 -19.25
CA ARG A 153 3.94 -2.13 -20.34
C ARG A 153 3.83 -2.92 -21.64
N ASN A 154 3.98 -2.24 -22.74
CA ASN A 154 4.06 -2.87 -24.06
C ASN A 154 2.88 -3.84 -24.31
N GLU A 155 3.17 -5.12 -24.53
CA GLU A 155 2.15 -6.14 -24.80
C GLU A 155 1.20 -6.34 -23.60
N TYR A 156 1.71 -6.35 -22.37
CA TYR A 156 0.88 -6.45 -21.16
C TYR A 156 -0.06 -5.27 -20.99
N LEU A 157 0.35 -4.07 -21.40
CA LEU A 157 -0.53 -2.90 -21.38
C LEU A 157 -1.72 -3.08 -22.34
N GLU A 158 -1.49 -3.62 -23.53
CA GLU A 158 -2.58 -3.91 -24.47
C GLU A 158 -3.54 -4.96 -23.93
N GLU A 159 -3.04 -6.01 -23.26
CA GLU A 159 -3.87 -7.00 -22.58
C GLU A 159 -4.76 -6.37 -21.51
N LEU A 160 -4.22 -5.48 -20.68
CA LEU A 160 -5.01 -4.76 -19.66
C LEU A 160 -6.09 -3.87 -20.30
N ARG A 161 -5.78 -3.22 -21.41
CA ARG A 161 -6.73 -2.39 -22.16
C ARG A 161 -7.88 -3.23 -22.72
N GLU A 162 -7.57 -4.41 -23.28
CA GLU A 162 -8.58 -5.34 -23.79
C GLU A 162 -9.49 -5.87 -22.67
N TYR A 163 -8.92 -6.15 -21.50
CA TYR A 163 -9.69 -6.66 -20.36
C TYR A 163 -10.76 -5.66 -19.88
N VAL A 164 -10.45 -4.38 -19.90
CA VAL A 164 -11.39 -3.34 -19.42
C VAL A 164 -12.30 -2.77 -20.54
N GLY A 165 -12.18 -3.24 -21.79
CA GLY A 165 -13.09 -2.99 -22.93
C GLY A 165 -13.11 -1.57 -23.42
#